data_7ea602ca9ba7cc5f691e516ca66c2d47
#
_entry.id   7ea602ca9ba7cc5f691e516ca66c2d47
#
_cell.length_a   1.000
_cell.length_b   1.000
_cell.length_c   1.000
_cell.angle_alpha   90.00
_cell.angle_beta   90.00
_cell.angle_gamma   90.00
#
_symmetry.space_group_name_H-M   'P 1'
#
loop_
_entity.id
_entity.type
_entity.pdbx_description
1 polymer ?
#
loop_
_entity_poly.entity_id
_entity_poly.type
_entity_poly.pdbx_seq_one_letter_code
_entity_poly.pdbx_strand_id
1 'polypeptide(L)'
;EMPNVQVAFSPQELVNTFGEYISNLGMKQLRIAETEKYAHVTFFFNGGVETPFPGEDRILVNSPKVATYDLQPEMSAYEVTDRLLEKLQSNPYDVIILNFANCDMVGHTGVFEAAVKAVEAVDTCVGTWRCYHGYS
;
A
#
# COMPACT_ATOMS: atom_id res chain seq x y z
N GLU A 1 -18.10 -13.26 -18.16
CA GLU A 1 -18.18 -14.73 -18.11
C GLU A 1 -17.54 -15.30 -19.38
N MET A 2 -16.68 -16.29 -19.24
CA MET A 2 -16.10 -16.98 -20.38
C MET A 2 -17.07 -18.06 -20.87
N PRO A 3 -17.39 -18.13 -22.16
CA PRO A 3 -18.25 -19.18 -22.69
C PRO A 3 -17.59 -20.57 -22.50
N ASN A 4 -18.39 -21.57 -22.19
CA ASN A 4 -17.97 -22.95 -21.97
C ASN A 4 -17.05 -23.21 -20.76
N VAL A 5 -17.08 -22.34 -19.76
CA VAL A 5 -16.39 -22.54 -18.47
C VAL A 5 -17.42 -22.76 -17.37
N GLN A 6 -17.23 -23.80 -16.56
CA GLN A 6 -17.98 -24.03 -15.33
C GLN A 6 -17.15 -23.54 -14.15
N VAL A 7 -17.77 -22.77 -13.26
CA VAL A 7 -17.13 -22.28 -12.04
C VAL A 7 -17.39 -23.28 -10.92
N ALA A 8 -16.33 -23.90 -10.41
CA ALA A 8 -16.43 -24.90 -9.33
C ALA A 8 -16.82 -24.23 -7.98
N PHE A 9 -16.29 -23.05 -7.72
CA PHE A 9 -16.58 -22.26 -6.54
C PHE A 9 -16.82 -20.82 -6.97
N SER A 10 -18.04 -20.33 -6.74
CA SER A 10 -18.36 -18.91 -6.99
C SER A 10 -17.62 -18.03 -5.98
N PRO A 11 -17.15 -16.84 -6.40
CA PRO A 11 -16.60 -15.85 -5.46
C PRO A 11 -17.62 -15.55 -4.36
N GLN A 12 -17.14 -15.53 -3.11
CA GLN A 12 -17.97 -15.03 -2.00
C GLN A 12 -17.94 -13.51 -1.99
N GLU A 13 -19.09 -12.89 -1.89
CA GLU A 13 -19.18 -11.46 -1.64
C GLU A 13 -18.84 -11.20 -0.15
N LEU A 14 -17.79 -10.44 0.08
CA LEU A 14 -17.36 -10.05 1.42
C LEU A 14 -18.06 -8.75 1.81
N VAL A 15 -18.82 -8.80 2.88
CA VAL A 15 -19.53 -7.66 3.46
C VAL A 15 -18.90 -7.26 4.79
N ASN A 16 -19.04 -6.00 5.18
CA ASN A 16 -18.52 -5.49 6.44
C ASN A 16 -16.99 -5.67 6.56
N THR A 17 -16.29 -5.44 5.46
CA THR A 17 -14.83 -5.39 5.46
C THR A 17 -14.33 -4.26 6.35
N PHE A 18 -13.06 -4.30 6.77
CA PHE A 18 -12.50 -3.27 7.66
C PHE A 18 -12.71 -1.85 7.12
N GLY A 19 -12.44 -1.62 5.81
CA GLY A 19 -12.63 -0.31 5.18
C GLY A 19 -14.08 0.16 5.16
N GLU A 20 -15.02 -0.76 4.90
CA GLU A 20 -16.45 -0.49 4.97
C GLU A 20 -16.91 -0.18 6.40
N TYR A 21 -16.44 -0.97 7.37
CA TYR A 21 -16.80 -0.80 8.77
C TYR A 21 -16.37 0.58 9.31
N ILE A 22 -15.12 0.98 9.11
CA ILE A 22 -14.66 2.30 9.59
C ILE A 22 -15.29 3.45 8.82
N SER A 23 -15.63 3.27 7.54
CA SER A 23 -16.42 4.23 6.76
C SER A 23 -17.82 4.43 7.36
N ASN A 24 -18.48 3.37 7.76
CA ASN A 24 -19.80 3.42 8.40
C ASN A 24 -19.78 4.12 9.76
N LEU A 25 -18.62 4.17 10.43
CA LEU A 25 -18.41 4.97 11.64
C LEU A 25 -18.11 6.45 11.36
N GLY A 26 -18.07 6.86 10.08
CA GLY A 26 -17.75 8.24 9.68
C GLY A 26 -16.26 8.59 9.81
N MET A 27 -15.39 7.59 9.99
CA MET A 27 -13.94 7.77 10.13
C MET A 27 -13.28 7.99 8.77
N LYS A 28 -12.17 8.74 8.77
CA LYS A 28 -11.34 9.00 7.59
C LYS A 28 -10.18 8.03 7.50
N GLN A 29 -9.96 7.49 6.30
CA GLN A 29 -8.90 6.53 6.06
C GLN A 29 -8.08 6.90 4.81
N LEU A 30 -6.77 6.64 4.89
CA LEU A 30 -5.84 6.78 3.77
C LEU A 30 -5.30 5.40 3.37
N ARG A 31 -5.29 5.13 2.07
CA ARG A 31 -4.62 3.99 1.43
C ARG A 31 -3.49 4.53 0.56
N ILE A 32 -2.27 4.08 0.82
CA ILE A 32 -1.10 4.56 0.09
C ILE A 32 -0.12 3.42 -0.18
N ALA A 33 0.28 3.30 -1.42
CA ALA A 33 1.34 2.39 -1.86
C ALA A 33 1.86 2.80 -3.24
N GLU A 34 3.00 2.24 -3.61
CA GLU A 34 3.46 2.30 -5.00
C GLU A 34 2.77 1.23 -5.87
N THR A 35 2.91 1.33 -7.20
CA THR A 35 2.16 0.56 -8.22
C THR A 35 2.05 -0.93 -7.88
N GLU A 36 3.16 -1.58 -7.51
CA GLU A 36 3.22 -3.03 -7.28
C GLU A 36 2.37 -3.51 -6.08
N LYS A 37 2.07 -2.63 -5.15
CA LYS A 37 1.30 -2.94 -3.94
C LYS A 37 0.01 -2.12 -3.79
N TYR A 38 -0.32 -1.30 -4.77
CA TYR A 38 -1.52 -0.46 -4.68
C TYR A 38 -2.82 -1.28 -4.58
N ALA A 39 -2.98 -2.30 -5.40
CA ALA A 39 -4.13 -3.18 -5.34
C ALA A 39 -4.26 -3.92 -4.00
N HIS A 40 -3.12 -4.19 -3.33
CA HIS A 40 -3.11 -4.87 -2.03
C HIS A 40 -3.71 -4.01 -0.92
N VAL A 41 -3.50 -2.69 -0.95
CA VAL A 41 -4.04 -1.77 0.05
C VAL A 41 -5.40 -1.18 -0.35
N THR A 42 -5.89 -1.45 -1.55
CA THR A 42 -7.18 -0.96 -2.07
C THR A 42 -8.14 -2.10 -2.39
N PHE A 43 -8.12 -2.61 -3.61
CA PHE A 43 -9.05 -3.62 -4.11
C PHE A 43 -9.08 -4.89 -3.23
N PHE A 44 -7.92 -5.51 -2.97
CA PHE A 44 -7.88 -6.73 -2.16
C PHE A 44 -8.22 -6.47 -0.70
N PHE A 45 -7.73 -5.36 -0.14
CA PHE A 45 -8.04 -4.98 1.24
C PHE A 45 -9.54 -4.70 1.45
N ASN A 46 -10.21 -4.21 0.43
CA ASN A 46 -11.65 -3.95 0.43
C ASN A 46 -12.49 -5.16 -0.01
N GLY A 47 -11.91 -6.36 0.00
CA GLY A 47 -12.64 -7.59 -0.32
C GLY A 47 -13.10 -7.70 -1.77
N GLY A 48 -12.39 -7.09 -2.71
CA GLY A 48 -12.71 -7.09 -4.15
C GLY A 48 -13.58 -5.91 -4.59
N VAL A 49 -13.79 -4.92 -3.73
CA VAL A 49 -14.52 -3.69 -4.07
C VAL A 49 -13.55 -2.64 -4.64
N GLU A 50 -13.75 -2.26 -5.90
CA GLU A 50 -12.89 -1.29 -6.58
C GLU A 50 -13.15 0.16 -6.12
N THR A 51 -14.41 0.50 -5.90
CA THR A 51 -14.83 1.85 -5.51
C THR A 51 -14.39 2.16 -4.09
N PRO A 52 -13.73 3.31 -3.85
CA PRO A 52 -13.43 3.76 -2.49
C PRO A 52 -14.68 3.91 -1.63
N PHE A 53 -14.60 3.54 -0.37
CA PHE A 53 -15.65 3.81 0.60
C PHE A 53 -15.70 5.30 0.96
N PRO A 54 -16.86 5.83 1.43
CA PRO A 54 -16.93 7.19 1.95
C PRO A 54 -15.83 7.45 3.02
N GLY A 55 -15.09 8.56 2.87
CA GLY A 55 -13.96 8.89 3.76
C GLY A 55 -12.66 8.14 3.46
N GLU A 56 -12.61 7.32 2.41
CA GLU A 56 -11.40 6.64 1.94
C GLU A 56 -10.69 7.44 0.84
N ASP A 57 -9.53 7.98 1.17
CA ASP A 57 -8.61 8.59 0.20
C ASP A 57 -7.55 7.57 -0.25
N ARG A 58 -7.12 7.68 -1.50
CA ARG A 58 -6.12 6.79 -2.11
C ARG A 58 -4.99 7.59 -2.73
N ILE A 59 -3.75 7.17 -2.48
CA ILE A 59 -2.55 7.73 -3.11
C ILE A 59 -1.78 6.59 -3.79
N LEU A 60 -1.62 6.70 -5.09
CA LEU A 60 -0.77 5.85 -5.90
C LEU A 60 0.54 6.59 -6.20
N VAL A 61 1.66 5.97 -5.86
CA VAL A 61 3.00 6.39 -6.29
C VAL A 61 3.49 5.42 -7.37
N ASN A 62 4.06 5.94 -8.45
CA ASN A 62 4.55 5.07 -9.51
C ASN A 62 5.81 4.30 -9.05
N SER A 63 5.83 2.99 -9.27
CA SER A 63 7.05 2.21 -9.10
C SER A 63 8.10 2.59 -10.15
N PRO A 64 9.42 2.46 -9.84
CA PRO A 64 10.47 2.81 -10.77
C PRO A 64 10.44 1.91 -12.02
N LYS A 65 10.75 2.49 -13.17
CA LYS A 65 10.80 1.78 -14.47
C LYS A 65 12.16 1.13 -14.66
N VAL A 66 12.42 0.05 -13.94
CA VAL A 66 13.63 -0.76 -14.04
C VAL A 66 13.28 -2.17 -14.50
N ALA A 67 14.25 -2.90 -15.05
CA ALA A 67 14.03 -4.27 -15.54
C ALA A 67 13.70 -5.23 -14.38
N THR A 68 14.44 -5.10 -13.28
CA THR A 68 14.24 -5.84 -12.02
C THR A 68 14.55 -4.93 -10.83
N TYR A 69 13.89 -5.13 -9.69
CA TYR A 69 13.97 -4.19 -8.56
C TYR A 69 15.25 -4.31 -7.73
N ASP A 70 16.09 -5.31 -7.96
CA ASP A 70 17.47 -5.34 -7.43
C ASP A 70 18.34 -4.21 -7.97
N LEU A 71 18.01 -3.66 -9.14
CA LEU A 71 18.69 -2.50 -9.72
C LEU A 71 18.34 -1.17 -9.03
N GLN A 72 17.21 -1.12 -8.31
CA GLN A 72 16.76 0.03 -7.54
C GLN A 72 16.01 -0.45 -6.29
N PRO A 73 16.74 -0.95 -5.25
CA PRO A 73 16.13 -1.58 -4.08
C PRO A 73 15.26 -0.66 -3.23
N GLU A 74 15.54 0.65 -3.22
CA GLU A 74 14.72 1.65 -2.55
C GLU A 74 13.36 1.82 -3.21
N MET A 75 13.21 1.37 -4.46
CA MET A 75 11.98 1.53 -5.25
C MET A 75 11.42 2.95 -5.13
N SER A 76 10.17 3.12 -4.72
CA SER A 76 9.57 4.44 -4.49
C SER A 76 9.28 4.72 -3.02
N ALA A 77 9.95 4.03 -2.08
CA ALA A 77 9.67 4.14 -0.65
C ALA A 77 9.79 5.57 -0.11
N TYR A 78 10.80 6.32 -0.55
CA TYR A 78 10.99 7.71 -0.13
C TYR A 78 9.87 8.61 -0.63
N GLU A 79 9.45 8.49 -1.91
CA GLU A 79 8.35 9.28 -2.43
C GLU A 79 7.01 8.92 -1.74
N VAL A 80 6.77 7.65 -1.45
CA VAL A 80 5.61 7.21 -0.66
C VAL A 80 5.60 7.89 0.70
N THR A 81 6.76 7.96 1.37
CA THR A 81 6.92 8.61 2.67
C THR A 81 6.66 10.11 2.58
N ASP A 82 7.23 10.79 1.59
CA ASP A 82 7.05 12.24 1.41
C ASP A 82 5.58 12.58 1.15
N ARG A 83 4.90 11.81 0.30
CA ARG A 83 3.46 11.96 0.02
C ARG A 83 2.60 11.73 1.26
N LEU A 84 2.96 10.75 2.08
CA LEU A 84 2.28 10.52 3.36
C LEU A 84 2.43 11.73 4.28
N LEU A 85 3.65 12.21 4.50
CA LEU A 85 3.93 13.34 5.38
C LEU A 85 3.24 14.63 4.91
N GLU A 86 3.26 14.91 3.61
CA GLU A 86 2.54 16.04 3.01
C GLU A 86 1.03 15.96 3.32
N LYS A 87 0.45 14.78 3.13
CA LYS A 87 -0.99 14.57 3.32
C LYS A 87 -1.40 14.72 4.78
N LEU A 88 -0.56 14.27 5.70
CA LEU A 88 -0.82 14.37 7.14
C LEU A 88 -0.86 15.81 7.65
N GLN A 89 -0.14 16.75 7.01
CA GLN A 89 -0.17 18.16 7.38
C GLN A 89 -1.52 18.83 7.09
N SER A 90 -2.21 18.42 6.04
CA SER A 90 -3.41 19.08 5.52
C SER A 90 -4.72 18.38 5.87
N ASN A 91 -4.68 17.08 6.14
CA ASN A 91 -5.91 16.30 6.31
C ASN A 91 -5.67 15.11 7.26
N PRO A 92 -5.96 15.27 8.56
CA PRO A 92 -5.76 14.21 9.53
C PRO A 92 -6.70 13.02 9.23
N TYR A 93 -6.13 11.82 9.24
CA TYR A 93 -6.83 10.56 9.09
C TYR A 93 -6.90 9.82 10.41
N ASP A 94 -7.98 9.10 10.63
CA ASP A 94 -8.14 8.21 11.78
C ASP A 94 -7.36 6.91 11.58
N VAL A 95 -7.27 6.44 10.31
CA VAL A 95 -6.57 5.20 9.95
C VAL A 95 -5.76 5.39 8.67
N ILE A 96 -4.56 4.84 8.65
CA ILE A 96 -3.69 4.84 7.48
C ILE A 96 -3.25 3.41 7.20
N ILE A 97 -3.46 2.95 5.97
CA ILE A 97 -2.97 1.68 5.46
C ILE A 97 -1.92 1.98 4.39
N LEU A 98 -0.67 1.70 4.73
CA LEU A 98 0.49 1.88 3.86
C LEU A 98 1.17 0.55 3.61
N ASN A 99 1.63 0.32 2.39
CA ASN A 99 2.47 -0.82 2.05
C ASN A 99 3.74 -0.34 1.33
N PHE A 100 4.91 -0.67 1.91
CA PHE A 100 6.19 -0.57 1.23
C PHE A 100 6.45 -1.85 0.43
N ALA A 101 6.60 -1.72 -0.88
CA ALA A 101 6.76 -2.88 -1.79
C ALA A 101 8.15 -3.52 -1.71
N ASN A 102 9.13 -2.83 -1.17
CA ASN A 102 10.56 -3.12 -1.27
C ASN A 102 10.96 -4.54 -0.87
N CYS A 103 10.62 -4.97 0.37
CA CYS A 103 11.11 -6.25 0.87
C CYS A 103 10.54 -7.44 0.08
N ASP A 104 9.29 -7.35 -0.34
CA ASP A 104 8.66 -8.39 -1.16
C ASP A 104 9.21 -8.38 -2.60
N MET A 105 9.13 -7.25 -3.28
CA MET A 105 9.48 -7.15 -4.70
C MET A 105 10.98 -7.37 -4.95
N VAL A 106 11.85 -6.80 -4.13
CA VAL A 106 13.30 -7.00 -4.22
C VAL A 106 13.67 -8.42 -3.78
N GLY A 107 13.01 -8.95 -2.75
CA GLY A 107 13.22 -10.33 -2.28
C GLY A 107 12.97 -11.37 -3.37
N HIS A 108 12.00 -11.16 -4.24
CA HIS A 108 11.71 -12.03 -5.38
C HIS A 108 12.86 -12.11 -6.40
N THR A 109 13.78 -11.15 -6.42
CA THR A 109 14.95 -11.19 -7.33
C THR A 109 16.03 -12.18 -6.88
N GLY A 110 16.04 -12.56 -5.60
CA GLY A 110 17.04 -13.47 -5.01
C GLY A 110 18.42 -12.82 -4.80
N VAL A 111 18.57 -11.50 -4.96
CA VAL A 111 19.83 -10.77 -4.76
C VAL A 111 19.91 -10.28 -3.31
N PHE A 112 20.73 -10.93 -2.49
CA PHE A 112 20.81 -10.70 -1.04
C PHE A 112 21.19 -9.26 -0.69
N GLU A 113 22.22 -8.70 -1.32
CA GLU A 113 22.68 -7.32 -1.08
C GLU A 113 21.61 -6.28 -1.43
N ALA A 114 20.80 -6.55 -2.45
CA ALA A 114 19.67 -5.70 -2.81
C ALA A 114 18.54 -5.81 -1.77
N ALA A 115 18.28 -7.00 -1.25
CA ALA A 115 17.29 -7.21 -0.18
C ALA A 115 17.68 -6.45 1.11
N VAL A 116 18.97 -6.44 1.47
CA VAL A 116 19.48 -5.65 2.61
C VAL A 116 19.20 -4.16 2.39
N LYS A 117 19.57 -3.61 1.22
CA LYS A 117 19.30 -2.20 0.89
C LYS A 117 17.82 -1.86 0.88
N ALA A 118 16.96 -2.79 0.46
CA ALA A 118 15.51 -2.62 0.50
C ALA A 118 15.01 -2.45 1.94
N VAL A 119 15.50 -3.28 2.87
CA VAL A 119 15.17 -3.17 4.30
C VAL A 119 15.67 -1.86 4.89
N GLU A 120 16.92 -1.46 4.60
CA GLU A 120 17.52 -0.20 5.08
C GLU A 120 16.71 1.02 4.59
N ALA A 121 16.24 1.01 3.35
CA ALA A 121 15.39 2.07 2.81
C ALA A 121 14.06 2.16 3.56
N VAL A 122 13.40 1.02 3.81
CA VAL A 122 12.14 0.97 4.58
C VAL A 122 12.35 1.42 6.01
N ASP A 123 13.43 0.97 6.68
CA ASP A 123 13.76 1.40 8.04
C ASP A 123 13.94 2.92 8.15
N THR A 124 14.66 3.51 7.18
CA THR A 124 14.82 4.96 7.08
C THR A 124 13.48 5.68 6.94
N CYS A 125 12.59 5.18 6.07
CA CYS A 125 11.27 5.76 5.86
C CYS A 125 10.40 5.68 7.12
N VAL A 126 10.40 4.53 7.79
CA VAL A 126 9.67 4.34 9.06
C VAL A 126 10.23 5.24 10.16
N GLY A 127 11.56 5.37 10.23
CA GLY A 127 12.24 6.29 11.16
C GLY A 127 11.82 7.75 10.95
N THR A 128 11.74 8.19 9.71
CA THR A 128 11.29 9.54 9.35
C THR A 128 9.86 9.80 9.82
N TRP A 129 8.97 8.83 9.61
CA TRP A 129 7.58 8.93 10.04
C TRP A 129 7.44 8.99 11.59
N ARG A 130 8.22 8.17 12.31
CA ARG A 130 8.24 8.17 13.77
C ARG A 130 8.69 9.53 14.33
N CYS A 131 9.74 10.11 13.78
CA CYS A 131 10.22 11.43 14.18
C CYS A 131 9.17 12.52 13.96
N TYR A 132 8.41 12.46 12.85
CA TYR A 132 7.36 13.41 12.55
C TYR A 132 6.23 13.41 13.60
N HIS A 133 5.88 12.24 14.15
CA HIS A 133 4.84 12.08 15.17
C HIS A 133 5.34 12.20 16.63
N GLY A 134 6.63 12.49 16.85
CA GLY A 134 7.19 12.68 18.20
C GLY A 134 7.33 11.40 19.02
N TYR A 135 7.30 10.24 18.39
CA TYR A 135 7.64 8.98 19.03
C TYR A 135 9.16 8.79 19.01
N SER A 136 9.81 9.09 20.14
CA SER A 136 11.23 8.79 20.39
C SER A 136 11.47 7.32 20.72
#